data_9f0b2f6ef5f5c8f612f504b4a0dff3c9
#
_entry.id   9f0b2f6ef5f5c8f612f504b4a0dff3c9
#
_cell.length_a   1.000
_cell.length_b   1.000
_cell.length_c   1.000
_cell.angle_alpha   90.00
_cell.angle_beta   90.00
_cell.angle_gamma   90.00
#
_symmetry.space_group_name_H-M   'P 1'
#
loop_
_entity.id
_entity.type
_entity.pdbx_description
1 polymer ?
#
loop_
_entity_poly.entity_id
_entity_poly.type
_entity_poly.pdbx_seq_one_letter_code
_entity_poly.pdbx_strand_id
1 'polypeptide(L)'
;MNMKNNADLEKLRLHLANRLTELAKENLNLLITLNSNNYIDIDNVIFDYDSNDYKEFSKTLADVLKYIDFSNISFAGFKAAGVNFTGYHNVTINPQTIAYKDLSNSVLKGVKFASRTYAEDIFKDVLLVNTNFTGSVGAQIIPETVKNLAGGKMASVTFFSKNNGEMFKGCDLSYMDFTGSYGAIVNPQVIYKKSLINTNLTDALLVRNTSFDDCYVTGTTFSGQDISLNPQTLRNKTIEHCHFNGVEFIGDDEMFKDIRILDNDFTGSKNAIIDVNAIVGNYIEGNNFADTTILNLLNGKRSSLPSQTKHLKLEGASIVVQNQEEQEAIQNLYGLSSNTKFVSQKDNDEAYLNRVVDELLESYLTRKLTK
;
A
#
# COMPACT_ATOMS: atom_id res chain seq x y z
N MET A 1 31.73 -22.77 -25.22
CA MET A 1 30.81 -23.29 -26.23
C MET A 1 30.13 -22.11 -26.90
N ASN A 2 30.45 -21.82 -28.18
CA ASN A 2 29.85 -20.65 -28.85
C ASN A 2 28.47 -21.03 -29.36
N MET A 3 27.42 -20.65 -28.62
CA MET A 3 26.02 -20.85 -29.06
C MET A 3 25.68 -19.81 -30.12
N LYS A 4 25.62 -20.23 -31.38
CA LYS A 4 25.44 -19.30 -32.51
C LYS A 4 24.03 -19.23 -33.10
N ASN A 5 23.05 -20.03 -32.58
CA ASN A 5 21.68 -19.95 -33.09
C ASN A 5 20.62 -20.37 -32.06
N ASN A 6 19.37 -19.96 -32.31
CA ASN A 6 18.22 -20.28 -31.45
C ASN A 6 17.95 -21.78 -31.29
N ALA A 7 18.33 -22.62 -32.24
CA ALA A 7 18.10 -24.05 -32.19
C ALA A 7 19.00 -24.75 -31.16
N ASP A 8 20.23 -24.28 -30.98
CA ASP A 8 21.14 -24.82 -29.96
C ASP A 8 20.71 -24.39 -28.57
N LEU A 9 20.14 -23.17 -28.43
CA LEU A 9 19.56 -22.69 -27.19
C LEU A 9 18.36 -23.53 -26.77
N GLU A 10 17.46 -23.86 -27.70
CA GLU A 10 16.30 -24.71 -27.43
C GLU A 10 16.67 -26.15 -27.05
N LYS A 11 17.69 -26.70 -27.70
CA LYS A 11 18.22 -28.02 -27.32
C LYS A 11 18.81 -28.02 -25.91
N LEU A 12 19.53 -26.95 -25.54
CA LEU A 12 20.08 -26.79 -24.19
C LEU A 12 18.97 -26.65 -23.17
N ARG A 13 17.95 -25.84 -23.45
CA ARG A 13 16.75 -25.70 -22.60
C ARG A 13 16.08 -27.03 -22.32
N LEU A 14 15.85 -27.79 -23.37
CA LEU A 14 15.22 -29.13 -23.27
C LEU A 14 16.10 -30.11 -22.48
N HIS A 15 17.39 -30.12 -22.73
CA HIS A 15 18.34 -30.96 -22.01
C HIS A 15 18.42 -30.65 -20.53
N LEU A 16 18.50 -29.36 -20.17
CA LEU A 16 18.49 -28.89 -18.80
C LEU A 16 17.17 -29.20 -18.12
N ALA A 17 16.03 -28.97 -18.78
CA ALA A 17 14.71 -29.29 -18.23
C ALA A 17 14.57 -30.79 -17.91
N ASN A 18 15.00 -31.67 -18.84
CA ASN A 18 14.97 -33.10 -18.63
C ASN A 18 15.89 -33.50 -17.46
N ARG A 19 17.12 -33.00 -17.42
CA ARG A 19 18.07 -33.31 -16.36
C ARG A 19 17.62 -32.84 -14.97
N LEU A 20 17.09 -31.63 -14.88
CA LEU A 20 16.55 -31.11 -13.63
C LEU A 20 15.29 -31.88 -13.20
N THR A 21 14.46 -32.33 -14.14
CA THR A 21 13.29 -33.17 -13.84
C THR A 21 13.70 -34.55 -13.33
N GLU A 22 14.77 -35.14 -13.87
CA GLU A 22 15.32 -36.39 -13.38
C GLU A 22 15.89 -36.23 -11.96
N LEU A 23 16.66 -35.19 -11.71
CA LEU A 23 17.23 -34.88 -10.38
C LEU A 23 16.12 -34.62 -9.35
N ALA A 24 15.03 -33.97 -9.74
CA ALA A 24 13.87 -33.78 -8.90
C ALA A 24 13.17 -35.09 -8.54
N LYS A 25 13.08 -36.06 -9.46
CA LYS A 25 12.52 -37.39 -9.21
C LYS A 25 13.37 -38.24 -8.26
N GLU A 26 14.67 -38.01 -8.24
CA GLU A 26 15.64 -38.74 -7.40
C GLU A 26 15.71 -38.22 -5.96
N ASN A 27 14.83 -37.27 -5.55
CA ASN A 27 14.82 -36.62 -4.22
C ASN A 27 16.19 -36.00 -3.81
N LEU A 28 17.01 -35.67 -4.78
CA LEU A 28 18.20 -34.88 -4.51
C LEU A 28 17.76 -33.51 -4.02
N ASN A 29 18.26 -33.10 -2.87
CA ASN A 29 18.15 -31.73 -2.38
C ASN A 29 18.78 -30.80 -3.43
N LEU A 30 17.98 -30.35 -4.39
CA LEU A 30 18.40 -29.39 -5.38
C LEU A 30 18.64 -28.06 -4.65
N LEU A 31 19.84 -27.89 -4.12
CA LEU A 31 20.33 -26.63 -3.56
C LEU A 31 20.56 -25.67 -4.73
N ILE A 32 19.46 -25.15 -5.34
CA ILE A 32 19.57 -23.96 -6.17
C ILE A 32 19.82 -22.81 -5.21
N THR A 33 21.06 -22.57 -4.89
CA THR A 33 21.48 -21.46 -4.05
C THR A 33 21.59 -20.23 -4.95
N LEU A 34 20.46 -19.53 -5.16
CA LEU A 34 20.52 -18.13 -5.59
C LEU A 34 20.98 -17.34 -4.36
N ASN A 35 22.29 -17.17 -4.21
CA ASN A 35 22.82 -16.31 -3.16
C ASN A 35 22.77 -14.83 -3.58
N SER A 36 23.03 -13.93 -2.63
CA SER A 36 23.09 -12.48 -2.83
C SER A 36 24.10 -12.04 -3.91
N ASN A 37 24.92 -12.95 -4.41
CA ASN A 37 25.95 -12.73 -5.43
C ASN A 37 25.58 -13.33 -6.79
N ASN A 38 24.29 -13.72 -6.99
CA ASN A 38 23.78 -14.28 -8.25
C ASN A 38 24.51 -15.55 -8.78
N TYR A 39 25.08 -16.36 -7.90
CA TYR A 39 25.65 -17.65 -8.31
C TYR A 39 24.58 -18.72 -8.30
N ILE A 40 24.59 -19.54 -9.35
CA ILE A 40 23.83 -20.79 -9.45
C ILE A 40 24.84 -21.90 -9.29
N ASP A 41 24.75 -22.64 -8.18
CA ASP A 41 25.55 -23.85 -7.97
C ASP A 41 24.72 -25.06 -8.40
N ILE A 42 25.10 -25.67 -9.50
CA ILE A 42 24.57 -26.95 -9.93
C ILE A 42 25.77 -27.91 -9.96
N ASP A 43 25.80 -28.87 -9.06
CA ASP A 43 26.84 -29.90 -8.97
C ASP A 43 28.28 -29.34 -8.91
N ASN A 44 28.52 -28.26 -8.15
CA ASN A 44 29.80 -27.56 -8.00
C ASN A 44 30.32 -26.90 -9.30
N VAL A 45 29.48 -26.59 -10.27
CA VAL A 45 29.86 -25.77 -11.43
C VAL A 45 29.76 -24.30 -11.04
N ILE A 46 30.89 -23.66 -10.82
CA ILE A 46 30.98 -22.23 -10.54
C ILE A 46 31.09 -21.50 -11.89
N PHE A 47 30.12 -20.61 -12.18
CA PHE A 47 30.18 -19.75 -13.37
C PHE A 47 30.74 -18.37 -12.99
N ASP A 48 31.62 -17.83 -13.85
CA ASP A 48 32.18 -16.50 -13.67
C ASP A 48 31.13 -15.43 -13.98
N TYR A 49 30.87 -14.56 -13.00
CA TYR A 49 29.76 -13.59 -12.96
C TYR A 49 29.86 -12.49 -14.04
N ASP A 50 31.04 -12.14 -14.50
CA ASP A 50 31.27 -11.00 -15.41
C ASP A 50 31.16 -11.34 -16.90
N SER A 51 30.94 -12.60 -17.25
CA SER A 51 30.83 -12.99 -18.64
C SER A 51 29.45 -12.73 -19.24
N ASN A 52 29.38 -12.32 -20.51
CA ASN A 52 28.09 -12.22 -21.23
C ASN A 52 27.40 -13.60 -21.34
N ASP A 53 28.21 -14.67 -21.38
CA ASP A 53 27.72 -16.06 -21.42
C ASP A 53 26.96 -16.44 -20.15
N TYR A 54 27.36 -15.90 -18.97
CA TYR A 54 26.66 -16.09 -17.70
C TYR A 54 25.27 -15.46 -17.69
N LYS A 55 25.15 -14.19 -18.17
CA LYS A 55 23.85 -13.48 -18.21
C LYS A 55 22.85 -14.20 -19.11
N GLU A 56 23.31 -14.73 -20.22
CA GLU A 56 22.48 -15.50 -21.15
C GLU A 56 22.09 -16.87 -20.57
N PHE A 57 23.02 -17.55 -19.90
CA PHE A 57 22.75 -18.81 -19.19
C PHE A 57 21.78 -18.62 -18.02
N SER A 58 21.97 -17.59 -17.19
CA SER A 58 21.08 -17.27 -16.07
C SER A 58 19.65 -17.02 -16.54
N LYS A 59 19.48 -16.26 -17.63
CA LYS A 59 18.18 -16.04 -18.26
C LYS A 59 17.59 -17.34 -18.80
N THR A 60 18.38 -18.16 -19.45
CA THR A 60 17.96 -19.46 -19.97
C THR A 60 17.55 -20.43 -18.88
N LEU A 61 18.30 -20.46 -17.76
CA LEU A 61 17.93 -21.28 -16.61
C LEU A 61 16.62 -20.82 -15.95
N ALA A 62 16.41 -19.52 -15.80
CA ALA A 62 15.16 -18.97 -15.30
C ALA A 62 13.96 -19.35 -16.20
N ASP A 63 14.16 -19.36 -17.51
CA ASP A 63 13.14 -19.80 -18.46
C ASP A 63 12.89 -21.31 -18.39
N VAL A 64 13.91 -22.11 -18.17
CA VAL A 64 13.79 -23.58 -18.02
C VAL A 64 13.06 -23.95 -16.73
N LEU A 65 13.36 -23.27 -15.62
CA LEU A 65 12.71 -23.53 -14.34
C LEU A 65 11.19 -23.38 -14.39
N LYS A 66 10.66 -22.58 -15.32
CA LYS A 66 9.21 -22.40 -15.52
C LYS A 66 8.52 -23.68 -16.05
N TYR A 67 9.24 -24.59 -16.66
CA TYR A 67 8.69 -25.85 -17.22
C TYR A 67 8.80 -27.03 -16.26
N ILE A 68 9.44 -26.85 -15.09
CA ILE A 68 9.61 -27.92 -14.11
C ILE A 68 8.38 -28.00 -13.21
N ASP A 69 7.91 -29.23 -13.01
CA ASP A 69 6.88 -29.50 -12.00
C ASP A 69 7.54 -29.70 -10.63
N PHE A 70 7.28 -28.75 -9.72
CA PHE A 70 7.83 -28.75 -8.38
C PHE A 70 6.95 -29.48 -7.35
N SER A 71 5.89 -30.20 -7.77
CA SER A 71 4.93 -30.81 -6.84
C SER A 71 5.54 -31.82 -5.86
N ASN A 72 6.66 -32.45 -6.21
CA ASN A 72 7.35 -33.45 -5.40
C ASN A 72 8.71 -32.96 -4.84
N ILE A 73 9.00 -31.67 -4.97
CA ILE A 73 10.27 -31.09 -4.51
C ILE A 73 10.08 -30.43 -3.15
N SER A 74 10.94 -30.79 -2.19
CA SER A 74 11.01 -30.12 -0.90
C SER A 74 11.83 -28.84 -0.99
N PHE A 75 11.28 -27.72 -0.53
CA PHE A 75 12.00 -26.46 -0.38
C PHE A 75 12.64 -26.32 1.01
N ALA A 76 12.72 -27.40 1.81
CA ALA A 76 13.37 -27.36 3.12
C ALA A 76 14.86 -26.98 2.98
N GLY A 77 15.28 -25.95 3.75
CA GLY A 77 16.63 -25.41 3.65
C GLY A 77 16.89 -24.51 2.45
N PHE A 78 15.91 -24.31 1.56
CA PHE A 78 16.04 -23.45 0.39
C PHE A 78 16.07 -21.97 0.79
N LYS A 79 16.97 -21.18 0.18
CA LYS A 79 17.01 -19.72 0.35
C LYS A 79 16.00 -19.08 -0.58
N ALA A 80 14.84 -18.70 -0.06
CA ALA A 80 13.74 -18.15 -0.84
C ALA A 80 13.72 -16.62 -0.94
N ALA A 81 14.56 -15.93 -0.16
CA ALA A 81 14.65 -14.47 -0.21
C ALA A 81 15.10 -13.98 -1.60
N GLY A 82 14.37 -13.00 -2.16
CA GLY A 82 14.64 -12.42 -3.48
C GLY A 82 14.23 -13.31 -4.67
N VAL A 83 13.60 -14.46 -4.45
CA VAL A 83 13.22 -15.38 -5.53
C VAL A 83 11.90 -14.97 -6.17
N ASN A 84 11.86 -14.93 -7.50
CA ASN A 84 10.64 -14.75 -8.27
C ASN A 84 10.09 -16.09 -8.75
N PHE A 85 9.00 -16.55 -8.13
CA PHE A 85 8.34 -17.81 -8.46
C PHE A 85 7.32 -17.70 -9.61
N THR A 86 7.18 -16.52 -10.23
CA THR A 86 6.20 -16.32 -11.32
C THR A 86 6.45 -17.30 -12.47
N GLY A 87 5.43 -18.06 -12.78
CA GLY A 87 5.47 -19.05 -13.87
C GLY A 87 6.02 -20.42 -13.49
N TYR A 88 6.52 -20.62 -12.24
CA TYR A 88 6.88 -21.95 -11.77
C TYR A 88 5.61 -22.77 -11.50
N HIS A 89 5.66 -24.07 -11.84
CA HIS A 89 4.51 -24.94 -11.72
C HIS A 89 4.50 -25.74 -10.41
N ASN A 90 3.35 -25.76 -9.74
CA ASN A 90 3.09 -26.59 -8.57
C ASN A 90 4.08 -26.40 -7.38
N VAL A 91 4.62 -25.20 -7.23
CA VAL A 91 5.49 -24.89 -6.09
C VAL A 91 4.69 -24.88 -4.79
N THR A 92 5.11 -25.69 -3.82
CA THR A 92 4.53 -25.69 -2.48
C THR A 92 5.62 -25.39 -1.47
N ILE A 93 5.45 -24.33 -0.68
CA ILE A 93 6.42 -23.89 0.32
C ILE A 93 5.83 -24.03 1.71
N ASN A 94 6.61 -24.61 2.63
CA ASN A 94 6.40 -24.48 4.07
C ASN A 94 7.37 -23.43 4.61
N PRO A 95 6.92 -22.23 4.99
CA PRO A 95 7.78 -21.13 5.46
C PRO A 95 8.63 -21.49 6.68
N GLN A 96 8.22 -22.48 7.48
CA GLN A 96 8.98 -22.94 8.65
C GLN A 96 10.23 -23.76 8.30
N THR A 97 10.29 -24.29 7.08
CA THR A 97 11.38 -25.16 6.63
C THR A 97 12.39 -24.50 5.73
N ILE A 98 12.09 -23.31 5.17
CA ILE A 98 13.03 -22.58 4.33
C ILE A 98 14.22 -22.03 5.13
N ALA A 99 15.34 -21.80 4.46
CA ALA A 99 16.54 -21.28 5.09
C ALA A 99 16.28 -19.90 5.74
N TYR A 100 16.75 -19.71 6.94
CA TYR A 100 16.63 -18.45 7.72
C TYR A 100 15.19 -17.97 7.95
N LYS A 101 14.16 -18.75 7.57
CA LYS A 101 12.76 -18.31 7.56
C LYS A 101 12.59 -16.96 6.88
N ASP A 102 13.19 -16.79 5.71
CA ASP A 102 13.26 -15.53 5.00
C ASP A 102 12.63 -15.63 3.60
N LEU A 103 11.54 -14.88 3.39
CA LEU A 103 10.84 -14.69 2.12
C LEU A 103 10.95 -13.24 1.63
N SER A 104 11.79 -12.43 2.26
CA SER A 104 11.91 -11.02 1.91
C SER A 104 12.26 -10.82 0.43
N ASN A 105 11.69 -9.77 -0.18
CA ASN A 105 11.88 -9.40 -1.58
C ASN A 105 11.49 -10.49 -2.60
N SER A 106 10.74 -11.53 -2.20
CA SER A 106 10.29 -12.59 -3.09
C SER A 106 8.97 -12.24 -3.78
N VAL A 107 8.74 -12.86 -4.96
CA VAL A 107 7.46 -12.81 -5.69
C VAL A 107 6.86 -14.21 -5.70
N LEU A 108 5.71 -14.36 -5.03
CA LEU A 108 5.12 -15.65 -4.68
C LEU A 108 3.92 -16.04 -5.58
N LYS A 109 3.81 -15.45 -6.77
CA LYS A 109 2.72 -15.75 -7.71
C LYS A 109 2.71 -17.24 -8.08
N GLY A 110 1.57 -17.89 -7.83
CA GLY A 110 1.39 -19.32 -8.08
C GLY A 110 1.91 -20.26 -6.98
N VAL A 111 2.61 -19.71 -5.97
CA VAL A 111 3.08 -20.51 -4.83
C VAL A 111 1.90 -20.93 -3.96
N LYS A 112 1.87 -22.20 -3.57
CA LYS A 112 0.96 -22.76 -2.58
C LYS A 112 1.66 -22.85 -1.23
N PHE A 113 1.00 -22.40 -0.19
CA PHE A 113 1.52 -22.57 1.17
C PHE A 113 0.94 -23.83 1.80
N ALA A 114 1.83 -24.68 2.31
CA ALA A 114 1.45 -25.92 2.98
C ALA A 114 0.89 -25.58 4.38
N SER A 115 -0.42 -25.45 4.48
CA SER A 115 -1.14 -25.46 5.74
C SER A 115 -2.02 -26.69 5.81
N ARG A 116 -1.93 -27.44 6.90
CA ARG A 116 -2.78 -28.64 7.12
C ARG A 116 -4.12 -28.29 7.77
N THR A 117 -4.20 -27.14 8.42
CA THR A 117 -5.41 -26.65 9.13
C THR A 117 -5.56 -25.14 8.98
N TYR A 118 -6.79 -24.66 9.05
CA TYR A 118 -7.06 -23.23 9.23
C TYR A 118 -6.46 -22.79 10.58
N ALA A 119 -5.62 -21.77 10.55
CA ALA A 119 -4.95 -21.19 11.72
C ALA A 119 -3.62 -21.85 12.17
N GLU A 120 -2.96 -22.64 11.34
CA GLU A 120 -1.54 -22.91 11.59
C GLU A 120 -0.72 -21.65 11.37
N ASP A 121 0.10 -21.30 12.35
CA ASP A 121 0.99 -20.14 12.30
C ASP A 121 2.25 -20.46 11.48
N ILE A 122 2.03 -20.73 10.19
CA ILE A 122 3.11 -21.14 9.26
C ILE A 122 4.12 -20.03 8.99
N PHE A 123 3.75 -18.76 9.24
CA PHE A 123 4.64 -17.62 9.06
C PHE A 123 5.28 -17.13 10.38
N LYS A 124 5.15 -17.88 11.47
CA LYS A 124 5.76 -17.51 12.74
C LYS A 124 7.28 -17.32 12.61
N ASP A 125 7.77 -16.18 13.09
CA ASP A 125 9.18 -15.76 13.03
C ASP A 125 9.76 -15.64 11.59
N VAL A 126 8.90 -15.56 10.56
CA VAL A 126 9.31 -15.40 9.17
C VAL A 126 9.50 -13.93 8.81
N LEU A 127 10.55 -13.62 8.06
CA LEU A 127 10.77 -12.31 7.45
C LEU A 127 9.98 -12.19 6.14
N LEU A 128 9.14 -11.16 6.03
CA LEU A 128 8.26 -10.92 4.87
C LEU A 128 8.44 -9.52 4.26
N VAL A 129 9.57 -8.86 4.53
CA VAL A 129 9.83 -7.50 4.03
C VAL A 129 9.78 -7.45 2.51
N ASN A 130 9.00 -6.52 1.95
CA ASN A 130 8.80 -6.36 0.50
C ASN A 130 8.33 -7.63 -0.22
N THR A 131 7.71 -8.59 0.46
CA THR A 131 7.23 -9.82 -0.15
C THR A 131 5.95 -9.56 -0.93
N ASN A 132 5.88 -10.07 -2.16
CA ASN A 132 4.70 -9.96 -3.02
C ASN A 132 3.92 -11.28 -3.05
N PHE A 133 2.77 -11.30 -2.39
CA PHE A 133 1.86 -12.46 -2.30
C PHE A 133 0.83 -12.52 -3.42
N THR A 134 0.78 -11.54 -4.33
CA THR A 134 -0.23 -11.49 -5.39
C THR A 134 -0.29 -12.79 -6.17
N GLY A 135 -1.46 -13.44 -6.16
CA GLY A 135 -1.69 -14.72 -6.85
C GLY A 135 -1.09 -15.94 -6.16
N SER A 136 -0.67 -15.85 -4.90
CA SER A 136 -0.35 -17.01 -4.06
C SER A 136 -1.63 -17.72 -3.60
N VAL A 137 -1.51 -18.92 -3.06
CA VAL A 137 -2.64 -19.73 -2.58
C VAL A 137 -2.40 -20.20 -1.15
N GLY A 138 -3.36 -19.95 -0.27
CA GLY A 138 -3.33 -20.43 1.11
C GLY A 138 -2.36 -19.65 2.03
N ALA A 139 -1.97 -18.43 1.66
CA ALA A 139 -1.20 -17.56 2.55
C ALA A 139 -2.10 -17.07 3.69
N GLN A 140 -1.88 -17.58 4.91
CA GLN A 140 -2.57 -17.20 6.13
C GLN A 140 -1.55 -16.62 7.11
N ILE A 141 -1.70 -15.33 7.47
CA ILE A 141 -0.73 -14.61 8.30
C ILE A 141 -1.37 -14.17 9.61
N ILE A 142 -0.67 -14.43 10.70
CA ILE A 142 -0.95 -13.88 12.04
C ILE A 142 0.11 -12.78 12.28
N PRO A 143 -0.21 -11.49 12.06
CA PRO A 143 0.79 -10.42 12.00
C PRO A 143 1.67 -10.29 13.23
N GLU A 144 1.10 -10.51 14.42
CA GLU A 144 1.81 -10.40 15.69
C GLU A 144 2.88 -11.50 15.90
N THR A 145 2.93 -12.51 15.05
CA THR A 145 3.89 -13.61 15.14
C THR A 145 4.99 -13.55 14.08
N VAL A 146 4.79 -12.81 12.99
CA VAL A 146 5.82 -12.64 11.96
C VAL A 146 6.92 -11.70 12.46
N LYS A 147 8.13 -11.88 11.94
CA LYS A 147 9.27 -11.09 12.37
C LYS A 147 9.25 -9.66 11.79
N ASN A 148 8.88 -9.51 10.52
CA ASN A 148 8.68 -8.23 9.84
C ASN A 148 7.90 -8.43 8.55
N LEU A 149 7.01 -7.48 8.20
CA LEU A 149 6.20 -7.52 6.97
C LEU A 149 6.10 -6.18 6.23
N ALA A 150 6.92 -5.19 6.59
CA ALA A 150 6.95 -3.88 5.94
C ALA A 150 7.14 -3.98 4.42
N GLY A 151 6.48 -3.10 3.66
CA GLY A 151 6.60 -3.02 2.20
C GLY A 151 5.94 -4.18 1.43
N GLY A 152 5.24 -5.09 2.12
CA GLY A 152 4.64 -6.25 1.48
C GLY A 152 3.41 -5.91 0.63
N LYS A 153 3.22 -6.66 -0.49
CA LYS A 153 1.97 -6.67 -1.26
C LYS A 153 1.14 -7.86 -0.84
N MET A 154 0.00 -7.60 -0.19
CA MET A 154 -0.78 -8.59 0.56
C MET A 154 -1.96 -9.17 -0.22
N ALA A 155 -2.07 -8.92 -1.50
CA ALA A 155 -3.11 -9.54 -2.33
C ALA A 155 -3.06 -11.08 -2.20
N SER A 156 -4.21 -11.69 -2.01
CA SER A 156 -4.39 -13.13 -1.74
C SER A 156 -3.95 -13.61 -0.34
N VAL A 157 -3.61 -12.71 0.59
CA VAL A 157 -3.33 -13.05 1.98
C VAL A 157 -4.61 -12.98 2.81
N THR A 158 -4.84 -13.96 3.68
CA THR A 158 -5.85 -13.91 4.72
C THR A 158 -5.18 -13.64 6.07
N PHE A 159 -5.60 -12.57 6.74
CA PHE A 159 -5.08 -12.22 8.06
C PHE A 159 -5.98 -12.77 9.16
N PHE A 160 -5.35 -13.22 10.22
CA PHE A 160 -5.98 -13.70 11.44
C PHE A 160 -5.34 -13.08 12.67
N SER A 161 -6.12 -12.84 13.71
CA SER A 161 -5.61 -12.45 15.02
C SER A 161 -6.52 -12.99 16.12
N LYS A 162 -5.96 -13.20 17.28
CA LYS A 162 -6.72 -13.50 18.50
C LYS A 162 -7.40 -12.26 19.09
N ASN A 163 -6.86 -11.08 18.79
CA ASN A 163 -7.36 -9.78 19.20
C ASN A 163 -7.32 -8.81 18.01
N ASN A 164 -8.47 -8.63 17.37
CA ASN A 164 -8.57 -7.77 16.18
C ASN A 164 -8.11 -6.33 16.44
N GLY A 165 -8.30 -5.80 17.66
CA GLY A 165 -7.83 -4.45 18.01
C GLY A 165 -6.31 -4.31 18.10
N GLU A 166 -5.57 -5.42 18.16
CA GLU A 166 -4.11 -5.48 18.27
C GLU A 166 -3.46 -6.30 17.14
N MET A 167 -4.20 -6.62 16.07
CA MET A 167 -3.73 -7.51 14.98
C MET A 167 -2.33 -7.18 14.46
N PHE A 168 -2.01 -5.89 14.28
CA PHE A 168 -0.72 -5.42 13.80
C PHE A 168 0.11 -4.72 14.89
N LYS A 169 -0.08 -5.08 16.15
CA LYS A 169 0.64 -4.45 17.27
C LYS A 169 2.15 -4.55 17.12
N GLY A 170 2.80 -3.38 17.08
CA GLY A 170 4.26 -3.28 16.90
C GLY A 170 4.77 -3.57 15.48
N CYS A 171 3.89 -3.93 14.53
CA CYS A 171 4.29 -4.15 13.15
C CYS A 171 4.56 -2.82 12.44
N ASP A 172 5.61 -2.79 11.61
CA ASP A 172 5.85 -1.69 10.66
C ASP A 172 4.99 -1.92 9.41
N LEU A 173 4.04 -1.01 9.17
CA LEU A 173 3.14 -1.07 8.02
C LEU A 173 3.58 -0.15 6.87
N SER A 174 4.71 0.52 7.00
CA SER A 174 5.20 1.44 5.97
C SER A 174 5.35 0.72 4.63
N TYR A 175 4.87 1.36 3.56
CA TYR A 175 4.88 0.84 2.18
C TYR A 175 4.08 -0.45 1.96
N MET A 176 3.23 -0.87 2.91
CA MET A 176 2.36 -2.03 2.72
C MET A 176 1.19 -1.73 1.79
N ASP A 177 0.84 -2.71 0.97
CA ASP A 177 -0.32 -2.67 0.10
C ASP A 177 -1.29 -3.81 0.47
N PHE A 178 -2.44 -3.43 1.06
CA PHE A 178 -3.48 -4.37 1.49
C PHE A 178 -4.48 -4.72 0.38
N THR A 179 -4.36 -4.12 -0.82
CA THR A 179 -5.29 -4.40 -1.93
C THR A 179 -5.37 -5.89 -2.22
N GLY A 180 -6.58 -6.43 -2.25
CA GLY A 180 -6.84 -7.86 -2.49
C GLY A 180 -6.51 -8.77 -1.31
N SER A 181 -6.24 -8.22 -0.11
CA SER A 181 -6.15 -8.99 1.13
C SER A 181 -7.54 -9.26 1.73
N TYR A 182 -7.59 -10.13 2.73
CA TYR A 182 -8.81 -10.45 3.45
C TYR A 182 -8.58 -10.50 4.96
N GLY A 183 -9.49 -9.88 5.72
CA GLY A 183 -9.49 -9.94 7.17
C GLY A 183 -8.44 -9.05 7.86
N ALA A 184 -7.74 -8.16 7.14
CA ALA A 184 -6.84 -7.20 7.76
C ALA A 184 -7.65 -6.15 8.55
N ILE A 185 -7.32 -5.98 9.84
CA ILE A 185 -7.93 -4.96 10.72
C ILE A 185 -6.81 -4.13 11.33
N VAL A 186 -6.71 -2.88 10.92
CA VAL A 186 -5.62 -1.97 11.31
C VAL A 186 -6.08 -1.02 12.42
N ASN A 187 -5.30 -0.95 13.49
CA ASN A 187 -5.40 0.08 14.52
C ASN A 187 -4.13 0.95 14.51
N PRO A 188 -4.18 2.18 14.00
CA PRO A 188 -3.02 3.06 13.91
C PRO A 188 -2.33 3.36 15.25
N GLN A 189 -3.05 3.21 16.35
CA GLN A 189 -2.51 3.51 17.69
C GLN A 189 -1.57 2.43 18.22
N VAL A 190 -1.61 1.21 17.70
CA VAL A 190 -0.81 0.08 18.19
C VAL A 190 0.34 -0.33 17.27
N ILE A 191 0.36 0.13 16.01
CA ILE A 191 1.41 -0.20 15.04
C ILE A 191 2.74 0.50 15.39
N TYR A 192 3.83 0.03 14.81
CA TYR A 192 5.17 0.57 15.04
C TYR A 192 5.23 2.06 14.70
N LYS A 193 5.64 2.87 15.68
CA LYS A 193 5.74 4.34 15.58
C LYS A 193 4.45 5.05 15.13
N LYS A 194 3.30 4.40 15.16
CA LYS A 194 2.03 4.91 14.62
C LYS A 194 2.17 5.40 13.17
N SER A 195 2.92 4.67 12.35
CA SER A 195 3.27 5.07 10.99
C SER A 195 2.47 4.30 9.95
N LEU A 196 1.73 5.05 9.13
CA LEU A 196 1.05 4.60 7.91
C LEU A 196 1.71 5.15 6.64
N ILE A 197 2.98 5.57 6.73
CA ILE A 197 3.69 6.18 5.60
C ILE A 197 3.65 5.26 4.37
N ASN A 198 3.13 5.80 3.26
CA ASN A 198 2.97 5.10 1.98
C ASN A 198 2.21 3.76 2.10
N THR A 199 1.31 3.63 3.09
CA THR A 199 0.48 2.43 3.27
C THR A 199 -0.78 2.56 2.42
N ASN A 200 -1.08 1.54 1.63
CA ASN A 200 -2.36 1.43 0.93
C ASN A 200 -3.31 0.57 1.77
N LEU A 201 -4.35 1.20 2.35
CA LEU A 201 -5.34 0.55 3.22
C LEU A 201 -6.56 0.01 2.44
N THR A 202 -6.52 -0.03 1.12
CA THR A 202 -7.59 -0.64 0.33
C THR A 202 -7.77 -2.11 0.76
N ASP A 203 -9.02 -2.50 1.01
CA ASP A 203 -9.40 -3.81 1.54
C ASP A 203 -8.96 -4.13 2.97
N ALA A 204 -8.28 -3.20 3.67
CA ALA A 204 -8.12 -3.27 5.11
C ALA A 204 -9.26 -2.55 5.83
N LEU A 205 -9.71 -3.11 6.94
CA LEU A 205 -10.65 -2.46 7.85
C LEU A 205 -9.88 -1.69 8.92
N LEU A 206 -10.43 -0.57 9.36
CA LEU A 206 -9.94 0.10 10.55
C LEU A 206 -10.78 -0.32 11.78
N VAL A 207 -10.15 -0.32 12.95
CA VAL A 207 -10.87 -0.53 14.19
C VAL A 207 -11.91 0.60 14.36
N ARG A 208 -13.14 0.29 14.72
CA ARG A 208 -14.19 1.29 14.95
C ARG A 208 -13.75 2.38 15.91
N ASN A 209 -14.06 3.63 15.57
CA ASN A 209 -13.71 4.81 16.36
C ASN A 209 -12.19 4.92 16.63
N THR A 210 -11.38 4.42 15.72
CA THR A 210 -9.94 4.54 15.87
C THR A 210 -9.50 5.99 15.75
N SER A 211 -8.59 6.42 16.63
CA SER A 211 -7.95 7.73 16.55
C SER A 211 -6.72 7.67 15.67
N PHE A 212 -6.47 8.75 14.92
CA PHE A 212 -5.22 8.98 14.20
C PHE A 212 -4.29 9.95 14.94
N ASP A 213 -4.56 10.21 16.22
CA ASP A 213 -3.77 11.11 17.04
C ASP A 213 -2.29 10.69 17.06
N ASP A 214 -1.41 11.65 16.78
CA ASP A 214 0.02 11.45 16.72
C ASP A 214 0.48 10.41 15.67
N CYS A 215 -0.33 10.17 14.61
CA CYS A 215 0.04 9.30 13.51
C CYS A 215 0.76 10.03 12.38
N TYR A 216 1.64 9.32 11.68
CA TYR A 216 2.18 9.72 10.37
C TYR A 216 1.30 9.15 9.27
N VAL A 217 0.81 10.01 8.37
CA VAL A 217 -0.12 9.59 7.29
C VAL A 217 0.37 9.94 5.87
N THR A 218 1.56 10.50 5.72
CA THR A 218 2.11 10.85 4.39
C THR A 218 2.09 9.67 3.43
N GLY A 219 1.55 9.86 2.23
CA GLY A 219 1.43 8.82 1.21
C GLY A 219 0.39 7.73 1.50
N THR A 220 -0.44 7.89 2.54
CA THR A 220 -1.46 6.90 2.87
C THR A 220 -2.63 6.96 1.89
N THR A 221 -3.02 5.80 1.36
CA THR A 221 -4.30 5.63 0.68
C THR A 221 -5.33 5.12 1.66
N PHE A 222 -6.26 5.99 2.04
CA PHE A 222 -7.44 5.62 2.82
C PHE A 222 -8.52 5.10 1.88
N SER A 223 -9.16 4.02 2.27
CA SER A 223 -10.31 3.46 1.57
C SER A 223 -11.19 2.77 2.58
N GLY A 224 -12.47 3.11 2.60
CA GLY A 224 -13.41 2.46 3.50
C GLY A 224 -14.48 3.41 4.02
N GLN A 225 -15.36 2.87 4.87
CA GLN A 225 -16.40 3.62 5.57
C GLN A 225 -16.01 3.84 7.04
N ASP A 226 -16.56 4.88 7.63
CA ASP A 226 -16.41 5.21 9.06
C ASP A 226 -14.99 5.57 9.49
N ILE A 227 -14.20 6.20 8.60
CA ILE A 227 -12.89 6.76 8.95
C ILE A 227 -13.06 8.22 9.31
N SER A 228 -12.78 8.59 10.56
CA SER A 228 -12.82 9.98 11.02
C SER A 228 -11.39 10.48 11.28
N LEU A 229 -11.02 11.61 10.67
CA LEU A 229 -9.68 12.19 10.76
C LEU A 229 -9.74 13.64 11.22
N ASN A 230 -9.07 13.95 12.34
CA ASN A 230 -8.80 15.32 12.73
C ASN A 230 -7.38 15.71 12.30
N PRO A 231 -7.21 16.57 11.29
CA PRO A 231 -5.89 16.98 10.81
C PRO A 231 -5.01 17.63 11.90
N GLN A 232 -5.62 18.31 12.87
CA GLN A 232 -4.90 19.01 13.94
C GLN A 232 -4.17 18.06 14.90
N THR A 233 -4.60 16.81 15.00
CA THR A 233 -4.02 15.82 15.91
C THR A 233 -2.87 15.02 15.28
N LEU A 234 -2.66 15.15 13.96
CA LEU A 234 -1.63 14.42 13.24
C LEU A 234 -0.21 14.84 13.64
N ARG A 235 0.69 13.87 13.65
CA ARG A 235 2.11 14.14 13.86
C ARG A 235 2.69 14.96 12.72
N ASN A 236 3.55 15.91 13.04
CA ASN A 236 4.25 16.80 12.10
C ASN A 236 3.36 17.74 11.28
N LYS A 237 2.04 17.78 11.51
CA LYS A 237 1.15 18.69 10.79
C LYS A 237 1.36 18.65 9.25
N THR A 238 1.55 17.44 8.71
CA THR A 238 1.85 17.24 7.30
C THR A 238 0.92 16.20 6.71
N ILE A 239 0.26 16.56 5.60
CA ILE A 239 -0.64 15.70 4.81
C ILE A 239 -0.20 15.84 3.37
N GLU A 240 0.55 14.87 2.86
CA GLU A 240 1.11 14.88 1.52
C GLU A 240 0.91 13.54 0.84
N HIS A 241 0.62 13.57 -0.47
CA HIS A 241 0.45 12.38 -1.31
C HIS A 241 -0.61 11.39 -0.80
N CYS A 242 -1.63 11.89 -0.08
CA CYS A 242 -2.69 11.05 0.49
C CYS A 242 -3.91 10.98 -0.42
N HIS A 243 -4.63 9.84 -0.35
CA HIS A 243 -5.95 9.66 -0.94
C HIS A 243 -6.98 9.45 0.16
N PHE A 244 -8.07 10.24 0.19
CA PHE A 244 -9.02 10.32 1.29
C PHE A 244 -10.41 9.75 0.99
N ASN A 245 -10.50 8.75 0.12
CA ASN A 245 -11.79 8.15 -0.22
C ASN A 245 -12.45 7.52 1.02
N GLY A 246 -13.64 8.00 1.34
CA GLY A 246 -14.42 7.54 2.49
C GLY A 246 -14.02 8.16 3.84
N VAL A 247 -13.03 9.06 3.87
CA VAL A 247 -12.62 9.75 5.10
C VAL A 247 -13.58 10.90 5.40
N GLU A 248 -14.06 10.96 6.65
CA GLU A 248 -14.76 12.10 7.20
C GLU A 248 -13.80 12.95 8.02
N PHE A 249 -13.60 14.21 7.59
CA PHE A 249 -12.81 15.16 8.35
C PHE A 249 -13.62 15.75 9.49
N ILE A 250 -13.02 15.78 10.68
CA ILE A 250 -13.63 16.32 11.90
C ILE A 250 -12.84 17.53 12.39
N GLY A 251 -13.56 18.61 12.65
CA GLY A 251 -13.00 19.89 13.10
C GLY A 251 -13.84 21.04 12.59
N ASP A 252 -13.38 22.26 12.85
CA ASP A 252 -13.97 23.52 12.38
C ASP A 252 -13.28 24.03 11.10
N ASP A 253 -13.55 25.27 10.72
CA ASP A 253 -12.93 25.92 9.57
C ASP A 253 -11.40 26.06 9.67
N GLU A 254 -10.84 25.92 10.87
CA GLU A 254 -9.39 25.91 11.12
C GLU A 254 -8.78 24.48 11.14
N MET A 255 -9.53 23.44 10.75
CA MET A 255 -9.07 22.04 10.82
C MET A 255 -7.75 21.78 10.09
N PHE A 256 -7.41 22.55 9.07
CA PHE A 256 -6.13 22.49 8.34
C PHE A 256 -5.16 23.61 8.69
N LYS A 257 -5.40 24.35 9.78
CA LYS A 257 -4.52 25.45 10.21
C LYS A 257 -3.11 24.95 10.53
N ASP A 258 -2.11 25.67 10.00
CA ASP A 258 -0.68 25.33 10.13
C ASP A 258 -0.32 23.93 9.63
N ILE A 259 -1.17 23.34 8.78
CA ILE A 259 -0.91 22.06 8.14
C ILE A 259 -0.35 22.29 6.74
N ARG A 260 0.67 21.52 6.38
CA ARG A 260 1.17 21.45 5.02
C ARG A 260 0.33 20.42 4.24
N ILE A 261 -0.29 20.85 3.14
CA ILE A 261 -1.02 19.99 2.22
C ILE A 261 -0.36 20.05 0.84
N LEU A 262 -0.05 18.87 0.26
CA LEU A 262 0.61 18.77 -1.05
C LEU A 262 0.24 17.48 -1.74
N ASP A 263 -0.14 17.57 -3.03
CA ASP A 263 -0.39 16.40 -3.88
C ASP A 263 -1.43 15.41 -3.30
N ASN A 264 -2.46 15.89 -2.63
CA ASN A 264 -3.51 15.05 -2.05
C ASN A 264 -4.69 14.89 -2.99
N ASP A 265 -5.41 13.78 -2.84
CA ASP A 265 -6.69 13.54 -3.49
C ASP A 265 -7.80 13.43 -2.42
N PHE A 266 -8.67 14.44 -2.41
CA PHE A 266 -9.81 14.51 -1.49
C PHE A 266 -11.08 13.88 -2.04
N THR A 267 -11.04 13.29 -3.26
CA THR A 267 -12.22 12.66 -3.86
C THR A 267 -12.84 11.62 -2.94
N GLY A 268 -14.14 11.71 -2.71
CA GLY A 268 -14.90 10.81 -1.83
C GLY A 268 -14.73 11.11 -0.35
N SER A 269 -14.02 12.18 0.03
CA SER A 269 -13.99 12.64 1.42
C SER A 269 -15.28 13.37 1.82
N LYS A 270 -15.46 13.58 3.12
CA LYS A 270 -16.59 14.33 3.68
C LYS A 270 -16.08 15.40 4.63
N ASN A 271 -16.77 16.53 4.66
CA ASN A 271 -16.56 17.62 5.60
C ASN A 271 -15.15 18.24 5.59
N ALA A 272 -14.37 18.06 4.54
CA ALA A 272 -13.08 18.72 4.39
C ALA A 272 -13.29 20.22 4.09
N ILE A 273 -12.88 21.09 5.03
CA ILE A 273 -12.95 22.55 4.87
C ILE A 273 -11.53 23.11 4.88
N ILE A 274 -11.09 23.68 3.77
CA ILE A 274 -9.73 24.15 3.58
C ILE A 274 -9.71 25.66 3.43
N ASP A 275 -9.28 26.35 4.49
CA ASP A 275 -8.97 27.77 4.43
C ASP A 275 -7.55 27.96 3.91
N VAL A 276 -7.43 28.50 2.70
CA VAL A 276 -6.13 28.72 2.06
C VAL A 276 -5.24 29.68 2.85
N ASN A 277 -5.81 30.61 3.62
CA ASN A 277 -5.05 31.50 4.49
C ASN A 277 -4.40 30.76 5.67
N ALA A 278 -5.03 29.67 6.12
CA ALA A 278 -4.63 28.97 7.33
C ALA A 278 -3.56 27.89 7.08
N ILE A 279 -3.48 27.34 5.86
CA ILE A 279 -2.50 26.31 5.53
C ILE A 279 -1.07 26.86 5.40
N VAL A 280 -0.08 26.00 5.65
CA VAL A 280 1.35 26.38 5.59
C VAL A 280 1.72 26.92 4.21
N GLY A 281 2.19 28.16 4.16
CA GLY A 281 2.69 28.80 2.95
C GLY A 281 1.63 29.10 1.88
N ASN A 282 0.35 28.84 2.15
CA ASN A 282 -0.78 29.02 1.24
C ASN A 282 -0.61 28.24 -0.10
N TYR A 283 0.13 27.12 -0.07
CA TYR A 283 0.34 26.28 -1.26
C TYR A 283 -0.82 25.33 -1.45
N ILE A 284 -1.43 25.37 -2.64
CA ILE A 284 -2.59 24.55 -3.01
C ILE A 284 -2.33 23.66 -4.23
N GLU A 285 -1.19 23.82 -4.90
CA GLU A 285 -0.88 23.09 -6.13
C GLU A 285 -0.69 21.59 -5.87
N GLY A 286 -1.03 20.79 -6.87
CA GLY A 286 -0.95 19.33 -6.81
C GLY A 286 -2.13 18.66 -6.13
N ASN A 287 -3.00 19.39 -5.43
CA ASN A 287 -4.16 18.80 -4.78
C ASN A 287 -5.35 18.67 -5.72
N ASN A 288 -6.10 17.58 -5.56
CA ASN A 288 -7.45 17.42 -6.09
C ASN A 288 -8.44 17.70 -4.96
N PHE A 289 -9.15 18.83 -5.06
CA PHE A 289 -10.08 19.31 -4.06
C PHE A 289 -11.54 18.87 -4.31
N ALA A 290 -11.76 17.82 -5.10
CA ALA A 290 -13.11 17.27 -5.22
C ALA A 290 -13.68 16.94 -3.83
N ASP A 291 -14.98 17.18 -3.64
CA ASP A 291 -15.72 16.93 -2.42
C ASP A 291 -15.25 17.75 -1.18
N THR A 292 -14.54 18.86 -1.41
CA THR A 292 -14.12 19.80 -0.34
C THR A 292 -14.85 21.11 -0.40
N THR A 293 -14.82 21.86 0.73
CA THR A 293 -15.15 23.28 0.78
C THR A 293 -13.87 24.10 0.85
N ILE A 294 -13.69 25.08 -0.03
CA ILE A 294 -12.49 25.92 -0.09
C ILE A 294 -12.84 27.36 0.26
N LEU A 295 -12.13 27.89 1.26
CA LEU A 295 -12.20 29.28 1.69
C LEU A 295 -10.97 30.04 1.21
N ASN A 296 -11.13 31.33 0.89
CA ASN A 296 -10.03 32.26 0.58
C ASN A 296 -9.13 31.81 -0.60
N LEU A 297 -9.69 31.18 -1.63
CA LEU A 297 -8.95 30.57 -2.73
C LEU A 297 -8.02 31.54 -3.48
N LEU A 298 -8.34 32.84 -3.57
CA LEU A 298 -7.49 33.86 -4.21
C LEU A 298 -6.10 33.97 -3.58
N ASN A 299 -5.94 33.58 -2.32
CA ASN A 299 -4.67 33.62 -1.60
C ASN A 299 -3.77 32.41 -1.89
N GLY A 300 -4.27 31.44 -2.64
CA GLY A 300 -3.52 30.25 -3.03
C GLY A 300 -2.29 30.57 -3.86
N LYS A 301 -1.18 29.96 -3.51
CA LYS A 301 0.08 30.03 -4.25
C LYS A 301 0.25 28.81 -5.12
N ARG A 302 0.71 29.04 -6.35
CA ARG A 302 1.11 27.98 -7.28
C ARG A 302 2.63 27.82 -7.18
N SER A 303 3.10 26.57 -7.26
CA SER A 303 4.53 26.31 -7.33
C SER A 303 5.14 26.96 -8.58
N SER A 304 6.28 27.59 -8.40
CA SER A 304 7.02 28.23 -9.51
C SER A 304 7.92 27.23 -10.28
N LEU A 305 7.84 25.94 -10.01
CA LEU A 305 8.69 24.94 -10.65
C LEU A 305 8.15 24.55 -12.04
N PRO A 306 8.90 24.86 -13.13
CA PRO A 306 8.36 24.78 -14.49
C PRO A 306 8.21 23.35 -15.08
N SER A 307 8.62 22.31 -14.40
CA SER A 307 8.85 21.03 -15.08
C SER A 307 7.95 19.86 -14.72
N GLN A 308 7.05 20.00 -13.76
CA GLN A 308 6.02 18.98 -13.50
C GLN A 308 4.76 19.66 -13.01
N THR A 309 3.92 20.08 -13.95
CA THR A 309 2.61 20.67 -13.69
C THR A 309 1.71 19.65 -13.01
N LYS A 310 1.78 19.56 -11.72
CA LYS A 310 0.75 18.93 -10.92
C LYS A 310 -0.42 19.92 -10.88
N HIS A 311 -1.40 19.67 -11.70
CA HIS A 311 -2.50 20.59 -11.88
C HIS A 311 -3.41 20.56 -10.65
N LEU A 312 -3.67 21.75 -10.09
CA LEU A 312 -4.77 21.97 -9.17
C LEU A 312 -6.09 21.55 -9.84
N LYS A 313 -6.82 20.65 -9.21
CA LYS A 313 -8.14 20.22 -9.65
C LYS A 313 -9.18 20.76 -8.68
N LEU A 314 -10.11 21.57 -9.22
CA LEU A 314 -11.20 22.19 -8.47
C LEU A 314 -12.58 21.66 -8.87
N GLU A 315 -12.63 20.68 -9.78
CA GLU A 315 -13.88 20.04 -10.20
C GLU A 315 -14.47 19.26 -9.02
N GLY A 316 -15.74 19.50 -8.71
CA GLY A 316 -16.42 18.89 -7.57
C GLY A 316 -16.20 19.61 -6.23
N ALA A 317 -15.32 20.61 -6.15
CA ALA A 317 -15.17 21.46 -4.97
C ALA A 317 -16.31 22.48 -4.83
N SER A 318 -16.62 22.87 -3.60
CA SER A 318 -17.44 24.03 -3.27
C SER A 318 -16.53 25.21 -2.93
N ILE A 319 -16.55 26.28 -3.71
CA ILE A 319 -15.70 27.46 -3.51
C ILE A 319 -16.52 28.56 -2.84
N VAL A 320 -16.10 28.97 -1.65
CA VAL A 320 -16.77 30.03 -0.89
C VAL A 320 -16.27 31.39 -1.35
N VAL A 321 -17.20 32.29 -1.67
CA VAL A 321 -16.93 33.63 -2.16
C VAL A 321 -17.72 34.67 -1.38
N GLN A 322 -17.17 35.87 -1.19
CA GLN A 322 -17.82 36.97 -0.49
C GLN A 322 -18.81 37.74 -1.38
N ASN A 323 -18.48 37.82 -2.67
CA ASN A 323 -19.27 38.57 -3.66
C ASN A 323 -18.98 38.08 -5.08
N GLN A 324 -19.71 38.64 -6.03
CA GLN A 324 -19.60 38.30 -7.44
C GLN A 324 -18.26 38.71 -8.08
N GLU A 325 -17.65 39.80 -7.63
CA GLU A 325 -16.32 40.22 -8.12
C GLU A 325 -15.24 39.20 -7.78
N GLU A 326 -15.28 38.64 -6.58
CA GLU A 326 -14.38 37.57 -6.16
C GLU A 326 -14.61 36.30 -6.98
N GLN A 327 -15.86 35.93 -7.22
CA GLN A 327 -16.21 34.79 -8.08
C GLN A 327 -15.63 34.96 -9.49
N GLU A 328 -15.81 36.09 -10.12
CA GLU A 328 -15.31 36.38 -11.46
C GLU A 328 -13.76 36.36 -11.49
N ALA A 329 -13.13 36.92 -10.46
CA ALA A 329 -11.67 36.88 -10.33
C ALA A 329 -11.12 35.45 -10.21
N ILE A 330 -11.77 34.60 -9.43
CA ILE A 330 -11.42 33.17 -9.29
C ILE A 330 -11.63 32.43 -10.61
N GLN A 331 -12.78 32.64 -11.27
CA GLN A 331 -13.07 32.01 -12.57
C GLN A 331 -12.00 32.33 -13.61
N ASN A 332 -11.64 33.61 -13.71
CA ASN A 332 -10.59 34.08 -14.62
C ASN A 332 -9.21 33.55 -14.29
N LEU A 333 -8.83 33.56 -12.98
CA LEU A 333 -7.50 33.13 -12.51
C LEU A 333 -7.26 31.64 -12.74
N TYR A 334 -8.26 30.81 -12.49
CA TYR A 334 -8.14 29.35 -12.54
C TYR A 334 -8.74 28.74 -13.83
N GLY A 335 -9.37 29.56 -14.70
CA GLY A 335 -10.00 29.09 -15.95
C GLY A 335 -11.18 28.15 -15.71
N LEU A 336 -11.96 28.41 -14.65
CA LEU A 336 -13.03 27.54 -14.21
C LEU A 336 -14.25 27.64 -15.12
N SER A 337 -14.95 26.53 -15.33
CA SER A 337 -16.17 26.47 -16.13
C SER A 337 -17.35 27.11 -15.38
N SER A 338 -18.42 27.42 -16.14
CA SER A 338 -19.69 27.88 -15.57
C SER A 338 -20.36 26.88 -14.61
N ASN A 339 -19.93 25.61 -14.63
CA ASN A 339 -20.47 24.56 -13.78
C ASN A 339 -19.73 24.43 -12.43
N THR A 340 -18.71 25.27 -12.18
CA THR A 340 -18.02 25.29 -10.88
C THR A 340 -18.99 25.75 -9.80
N LYS A 341 -19.03 25.01 -8.68
CA LYS A 341 -19.92 25.31 -7.57
C LYS A 341 -19.33 26.44 -6.71
N PHE A 342 -19.98 27.59 -6.75
CA PHE A 342 -19.70 28.70 -5.85
C PHE A 342 -20.77 28.80 -4.78
N VAL A 343 -20.37 29.11 -3.54
CA VAL A 343 -21.23 29.23 -2.38
C VAL A 343 -20.98 30.61 -1.76
N SER A 344 -22.03 31.38 -1.43
CA SER A 344 -21.84 32.63 -0.71
C SER A 344 -21.34 32.38 0.70
N GLN A 345 -20.58 33.34 1.27
CA GLN A 345 -20.12 33.23 2.66
C GLN A 345 -21.29 33.03 3.64
N LYS A 346 -22.40 33.73 3.40
CA LYS A 346 -23.60 33.61 4.23
C LYS A 346 -24.19 32.20 4.21
N ASP A 347 -24.32 31.59 3.02
CA ASP A 347 -24.89 30.25 2.89
C ASP A 347 -23.95 29.19 3.50
N ASN A 348 -22.62 29.43 3.41
CA ASN A 348 -21.63 28.59 4.07
C ASN A 348 -21.75 28.64 5.58
N ASP A 349 -21.92 29.84 6.16
CA ASP A 349 -22.08 30.03 7.61
C ASP A 349 -23.37 29.39 8.12
N GLU A 350 -24.47 29.49 7.38
CA GLU A 350 -25.73 28.82 7.70
C GLU A 350 -25.61 27.29 7.64
N ALA A 351 -24.91 26.76 6.66
CA ALA A 351 -24.64 25.31 6.55
C ALA A 351 -23.79 24.79 7.71
N TYR A 352 -22.76 25.56 8.10
CA TYR A 352 -21.93 25.24 9.26
C TYR A 352 -22.75 25.18 10.57
N LEU A 353 -23.58 26.20 10.81
CA LEU A 353 -24.44 26.23 12.01
C LEU A 353 -25.42 25.06 12.06
N ASN A 354 -26.02 24.69 10.94
CA ASN A 354 -26.93 23.55 10.88
C ASN A 354 -26.20 22.24 11.22
N ARG A 355 -24.99 22.03 10.67
CA ARG A 355 -24.15 20.85 10.99
C ARG A 355 -23.86 20.76 12.49
N VAL A 356 -23.43 21.87 13.11
CA VAL A 356 -23.15 21.91 14.56
C VAL A 356 -24.37 21.58 15.40
N VAL A 357 -25.55 22.06 15.00
CA VAL A 357 -26.80 21.72 15.66
C VAL A 357 -27.13 20.23 15.53
N ASP A 358 -26.96 19.66 14.37
CA ASP A 358 -27.21 18.22 14.12
C ASP A 358 -26.26 17.35 14.95
N GLU A 359 -24.97 17.65 15.01
CA GLU A 359 -24.00 16.95 15.83
C GLU A 359 -24.32 17.01 17.34
N LEU A 360 -24.77 18.17 17.82
CA LEU A 360 -25.21 18.34 19.21
C LEU A 360 -26.47 17.51 19.51
N LEU A 361 -27.42 17.45 18.56
CA LEU A 361 -28.63 16.65 18.70
C LEU A 361 -28.31 15.15 18.73
N GLU A 362 -27.45 14.67 17.85
CA GLU A 362 -27.02 13.27 17.82
C GLU A 362 -26.31 12.88 19.12
N SER A 363 -25.38 13.72 19.60
CA SER A 363 -24.69 13.53 20.87
C SER A 363 -25.68 13.47 22.07
N TYR A 364 -26.69 14.33 22.07
CA TYR A 364 -27.72 14.34 23.11
C TYR A 364 -28.59 13.07 23.07
N LEU A 365 -29.01 12.64 21.88
CA LEU A 365 -29.81 11.44 21.69
C LEU A 365 -29.04 10.18 22.09
N THR A 366 -27.81 10.08 21.71
CA THR A 366 -26.93 8.94 22.07
C THR A 366 -26.77 8.84 23.59
N ARG A 367 -26.55 9.95 24.29
CA ARG A 367 -26.47 9.97 25.77
C ARG A 367 -27.76 9.62 26.47
N LYS A 368 -28.91 9.82 25.82
CA LYS A 368 -30.22 9.48 26.37
C LYS A 368 -30.60 8.01 26.20
N LEU A 369 -30.08 7.37 25.15
CA LEU A 369 -30.32 5.97 24.84
C LEU A 369 -29.37 5.03 25.60
N THR A 370 -28.28 5.55 26.17
CA THR A 370 -27.29 4.79 26.96
C THR A 370 -27.50 4.89 28.48
N LYS A 371 -28.55 5.58 28.94
CA LYS A 371 -29.03 5.61 30.32
C LYS A 371 -30.31 4.81 30.45
#